data_ddaeb7478c9b1fc46adad9c366b3b101
#
_entry.id   ddaeb7478c9b1fc46adad9c366b3b101
#
_cell.length_a   1.000
_cell.length_b   1.000
_cell.length_c   1.000
_cell.angle_alpha   90.00
_cell.angle_beta   90.00
_cell.angle_gamma   90.00
#
_symmetry.space_group_name_H-M   'P 1'
#
loop_
_entity.id
_entity.type
_entity.pdbx_description
1 polymer ?
#
loop_
_entity_poly.entity_id
_entity_poly.type
_entity_poly.pdbx_seq_one_letter_code
_entity_poly.pdbx_strand_id
1 'polypeptide(L)'
;DILKNDPVLALQYSISEGYPPLRNLLKEDLEKKGCFDPDTDDLIITSGAQQANELSCKVLCNEGDTLICESPSFIGSLNAFRSYNVNLKGVEMEKGGIKLDVLEEVLKTSAGQKMIYVIPNFQNPTGDTMTLEKRKGLYELACKYDAVILEDNPYGDLRFAGEHIPSI
;
A
#
# COMPACT_ATOMS: atom_id res chain seq x y z
N ASP A 1 -32.64 7.70 0.66
CA ASP A 1 -32.79 8.82 -0.29
C ASP A 1 -32.20 8.54 -1.67
N ILE A 2 -31.04 7.87 -1.79
CA ILE A 2 -30.40 7.56 -3.08
C ILE A 2 -31.32 6.71 -3.97
N LEU A 3 -31.85 5.60 -3.45
CA LEU A 3 -32.78 4.74 -4.20
C LEU A 3 -34.09 5.44 -4.61
N LYS A 4 -34.44 6.52 -3.92
CA LYS A 4 -35.63 7.32 -4.25
C LYS A 4 -35.35 8.33 -5.37
N ASN A 5 -34.15 8.94 -5.36
CA ASN A 5 -33.80 10.03 -6.26
C ASN A 5 -33.08 9.53 -7.53
N ASP A 6 -32.19 8.55 -7.38
CA ASP A 6 -31.34 8.01 -8.45
C ASP A 6 -31.31 6.47 -8.48
N PRO A 7 -32.46 5.79 -8.56
CA PRO A 7 -32.52 4.34 -8.43
C PRO A 7 -31.78 3.60 -9.57
N VAL A 8 -31.79 4.16 -10.77
CA VAL A 8 -31.11 3.57 -11.92
C VAL A 8 -29.61 3.61 -11.71
N LEU A 9 -29.06 4.76 -11.31
CA LEU A 9 -27.65 4.91 -11.05
C LEU A 9 -27.17 4.01 -9.90
N ALA A 10 -27.98 3.91 -8.84
CA ALA A 10 -27.64 3.11 -7.66
C ALA A 10 -27.66 1.58 -7.90
N LEU A 11 -28.44 1.11 -8.87
CA LEU A 11 -28.65 -0.32 -9.14
C LEU A 11 -28.04 -0.78 -10.46
N GLN A 12 -27.44 0.11 -11.24
CA GLN A 12 -26.82 -0.21 -12.52
C GLN A 12 -25.33 -0.53 -12.35
N TYR A 13 -24.78 -1.28 -13.30
CA TYR A 13 -23.34 -1.42 -13.45
C TYR A 13 -22.68 -0.04 -13.65
N SER A 14 -21.52 0.15 -13.03
CA SER A 14 -20.69 1.33 -13.20
C SER A 14 -19.40 0.99 -13.93
N ILE A 15 -18.55 1.99 -14.13
CA ILE A 15 -17.21 1.80 -14.70
C ILE A 15 -16.31 1.08 -13.69
N SER A 16 -15.36 0.29 -14.20
CA SER A 16 -14.51 -0.58 -13.39
C SER A 16 -13.63 0.19 -12.40
N GLU A 17 -13.22 1.39 -12.76
CA GLU A 17 -12.39 2.27 -11.94
C GLU A 17 -13.13 2.85 -10.73
N GLY A 18 -14.46 2.77 -10.72
CA GLY A 18 -15.30 3.29 -9.65
C GLY A 18 -16.08 4.55 -10.02
N TYR A 19 -17.05 4.90 -9.18
CA TYR A 19 -17.97 6.01 -9.38
C TYR A 19 -17.25 7.37 -9.53
N PRO A 20 -17.35 8.07 -10.69
CA PRO A 20 -16.51 9.22 -10.99
C PRO A 20 -16.61 10.37 -9.97
N PRO A 21 -17.79 10.74 -9.44
CA PRO A 21 -17.86 11.80 -8.44
C PRO A 21 -17.10 11.46 -7.14
N LEU A 22 -17.11 10.18 -6.71
CA LEU A 22 -16.33 9.75 -5.56
C LEU A 22 -14.84 9.78 -5.85
N ARG A 23 -14.43 9.29 -7.02
CA ARG A 23 -13.01 9.33 -7.43
C ARG A 23 -12.48 10.76 -7.45
N ASN A 24 -13.23 11.69 -8.04
CA ASN A 24 -12.81 13.09 -8.12
C ASN A 24 -12.67 13.72 -6.72
N LEU A 25 -13.64 13.49 -5.83
CA LEU A 25 -13.57 13.97 -4.44
C LEU A 25 -12.34 13.43 -3.70
N LEU A 26 -12.03 12.15 -3.87
CA LEU A 26 -10.88 11.52 -3.24
C LEU A 26 -9.55 12.02 -3.85
N LYS A 27 -9.48 12.22 -5.16
CA LYS A 27 -8.30 12.81 -5.82
C LYS A 27 -8.00 14.19 -5.26
N GLU A 28 -9.00 15.06 -5.16
CA GLU A 28 -8.85 16.40 -4.56
C GLU A 28 -8.39 16.36 -3.09
N ASP A 29 -8.89 15.40 -2.30
CA ASP A 29 -8.46 15.23 -0.91
C ASP A 29 -7.02 14.74 -0.79
N LEU A 30 -6.63 13.77 -1.60
CA LEU A 30 -5.28 13.22 -1.65
C LEU A 30 -4.26 14.23 -2.18
N GLU A 31 -4.63 15.05 -3.18
CA GLU A 31 -3.81 16.14 -3.69
C GLU A 31 -3.53 17.18 -2.59
N LYS A 32 -4.56 17.59 -1.84
CA LYS A 32 -4.41 18.50 -0.67
C LYS A 32 -3.50 17.93 0.41
N LYS A 33 -3.47 16.60 0.55
CA LYS A 33 -2.59 15.89 1.49
C LYS A 33 -1.17 15.69 0.94
N GLY A 34 -0.90 16.06 -0.33
CA GLY A 34 0.38 15.83 -0.99
C GLY A 34 0.67 14.37 -1.33
N CYS A 35 -0.37 13.54 -1.44
CA CYS A 35 -0.27 12.10 -1.71
C CYS A 35 -0.75 11.73 -3.12
N PHE A 36 -1.02 12.71 -3.99
CA PHE A 36 -1.54 12.50 -5.34
C PHE A 36 -1.09 13.64 -6.25
N ASP A 37 -0.51 13.28 -7.39
CA ASP A 37 -0.15 14.19 -8.46
C ASP A 37 -1.12 13.98 -9.64
N PRO A 38 -2.00 14.96 -9.98
CA PRO A 38 -3.00 14.79 -11.01
C PRO A 38 -2.43 14.56 -12.42
N ASP A 39 -1.16 14.92 -12.66
CA ASP A 39 -0.50 14.75 -13.97
C ASP A 39 0.07 13.34 -14.16
N THR A 40 0.38 12.62 -13.08
CA THR A 40 1.05 11.31 -13.13
C THR A 40 0.26 10.17 -12.52
N ASP A 41 -0.68 10.48 -11.61
CA ASP A 41 -1.36 9.48 -10.82
C ASP A 41 -2.81 9.27 -11.24
N ASP A 42 -3.33 8.08 -11.01
CA ASP A 42 -4.75 7.79 -11.11
C ASP A 42 -5.25 7.05 -9.87
N LEU A 43 -6.57 6.98 -9.71
CA LEU A 43 -7.24 6.39 -8.56
C LEU A 43 -8.31 5.41 -9.02
N ILE A 44 -8.31 4.23 -8.41
CA ILE A 44 -9.38 3.23 -8.57
C ILE A 44 -10.04 2.94 -7.23
N ILE A 45 -11.33 2.61 -7.27
CA ILE A 45 -12.09 2.19 -6.09
C ILE A 45 -12.17 0.66 -6.08
N THR A 46 -11.80 0.06 -4.96
CA THR A 46 -11.84 -1.38 -4.75
C THR A 46 -12.84 -1.75 -3.64
N SER A 47 -13.18 -3.03 -3.55
CA SER A 47 -14.01 -3.57 -2.46
C SER A 47 -13.16 -3.80 -1.20
N GLY A 48 -12.65 -2.70 -0.64
CA GLY A 48 -11.78 -2.70 0.53
C GLY A 48 -10.30 -2.91 0.21
N ALA A 49 -9.43 -2.60 1.20
CA ALA A 49 -7.97 -2.67 1.06
C ALA A 49 -7.46 -4.08 0.73
N GLN A 50 -8.15 -5.13 1.19
CA GLN A 50 -7.78 -6.52 0.87
C GLN A 50 -7.78 -6.77 -0.64
N GLN A 51 -8.80 -6.29 -1.36
CA GLN A 51 -8.84 -6.40 -2.81
C GLN A 51 -7.76 -5.56 -3.48
N ALA A 52 -7.48 -4.36 -2.96
CA ALA A 52 -6.40 -3.52 -3.49
C ALA A 52 -5.04 -4.23 -3.38
N ASN A 53 -4.73 -4.80 -2.21
CA ASN A 53 -3.50 -5.54 -1.98
C ASN A 53 -3.38 -6.77 -2.88
N GLU A 54 -4.46 -7.55 -3.02
CA GLU A 54 -4.51 -8.71 -3.89
C GLU A 54 -4.29 -8.34 -5.36
N LEU A 55 -5.02 -7.34 -5.88
CA LEU A 55 -4.91 -6.89 -7.25
C LEU A 55 -3.53 -6.28 -7.55
N SER A 56 -2.93 -5.57 -6.61
CA SER A 56 -1.57 -5.04 -6.74
C SER A 56 -0.56 -6.17 -6.92
N CYS A 57 -0.63 -7.21 -6.09
CA CYS A 57 0.23 -8.38 -6.25
C CYS A 57 0.00 -9.07 -7.61
N LYS A 58 -1.25 -9.28 -7.99
CA LYS A 58 -1.63 -9.93 -9.26
C LYS A 58 -1.12 -9.21 -10.50
N VAL A 59 -1.09 -7.88 -10.47
CA VAL A 59 -0.67 -7.05 -11.63
C VAL A 59 0.83 -6.85 -11.68
N LEU A 60 1.48 -6.73 -10.52
CA LEU A 60 2.88 -6.31 -10.41
C LEU A 60 3.85 -7.48 -10.19
N CYS A 61 3.37 -8.67 -9.83
CA CYS A 61 4.23 -9.81 -9.55
C CYS A 61 3.84 -11.02 -10.41
N ASN A 62 4.85 -11.78 -10.81
CA ASN A 62 4.70 -13.11 -11.38
C ASN A 62 5.01 -14.18 -10.33
N GLU A 63 4.65 -15.43 -10.63
CA GLU A 63 5.07 -16.58 -9.81
C GLU A 63 6.58 -16.61 -9.67
N GLY A 64 7.08 -16.74 -8.44
CA GLY A 64 8.50 -16.75 -8.11
C GLY A 64 9.14 -15.38 -7.90
N ASP A 65 8.45 -14.28 -8.20
CA ASP A 65 8.91 -12.93 -7.85
C ASP A 65 8.97 -12.73 -6.33
N THR A 66 9.72 -11.75 -5.87
CA THR A 66 9.93 -11.52 -4.45
C THR A 66 9.00 -10.44 -3.90
N LEU A 67 8.20 -10.79 -2.90
CA LEU A 67 7.42 -9.84 -2.10
C LEU A 67 8.03 -9.74 -0.70
N ILE A 68 8.53 -8.56 -0.38
CA ILE A 68 9.18 -8.24 0.89
C ILE A 68 8.15 -7.58 1.79
N CYS A 69 8.06 -7.98 3.05
CA CYS A 69 7.13 -7.40 4.01
C CYS A 69 7.79 -7.22 5.38
N GLU A 70 7.17 -6.41 6.21
CA GLU A 70 7.52 -6.30 7.62
C GLU A 70 7.33 -7.65 8.34
N SER A 71 8.15 -7.93 9.35
CA SER A 71 8.01 -9.12 10.18
C SER A 71 7.99 -8.71 11.66
N PRO A 72 6.80 -8.78 12.30
CA PRO A 72 5.51 -9.31 11.81
C PRO A 72 4.78 -8.36 10.85
N SER A 73 3.77 -8.87 10.11
CA SER A 73 2.91 -8.11 9.22
C SER A 73 1.46 -8.63 9.21
N PHE A 74 0.55 -7.95 8.52
CA PHE A 74 -0.87 -8.29 8.50
C PHE A 74 -1.14 -9.60 7.76
N ILE A 75 -1.62 -10.60 8.49
CA ILE A 75 -1.81 -11.96 7.98
C ILE A 75 -2.80 -12.05 6.81
N GLY A 76 -3.79 -11.15 6.74
CA GLY A 76 -4.76 -11.11 5.64
C GLY A 76 -4.08 -10.85 4.30
N SER A 77 -3.24 -9.83 4.22
CA SER A 77 -2.48 -9.51 3.01
C SER A 77 -1.46 -10.59 2.68
N LEU A 78 -0.74 -11.11 3.69
CA LEU A 78 0.22 -12.19 3.47
C LEU A 78 -0.43 -13.44 2.86
N ASN A 79 -1.65 -13.79 3.28
CA ASN A 79 -2.38 -14.93 2.72
C ASN A 79 -2.80 -14.68 1.27
N ALA A 80 -3.25 -13.45 0.94
CA ALA A 80 -3.54 -13.09 -0.43
C ALA A 80 -2.30 -13.20 -1.31
N PHE A 81 -1.17 -12.65 -0.88
CA PHE A 81 0.09 -12.71 -1.64
C PHE A 81 0.57 -14.16 -1.87
N ARG A 82 0.46 -15.03 -0.86
CA ARG A 82 0.80 -16.46 -1.00
C ARG A 82 0.01 -17.17 -2.10
N SER A 83 -1.24 -16.74 -2.35
CA SER A 83 -2.06 -17.36 -3.40
C SER A 83 -1.55 -17.13 -4.82
N TYR A 84 -0.63 -16.17 -5.00
CA TYR A 84 0.04 -15.88 -6.27
C TYR A 84 1.43 -16.53 -6.40
N ASN A 85 1.80 -17.45 -5.49
CA ASN A 85 3.08 -18.15 -5.51
C ASN A 85 4.32 -17.24 -5.54
N VAL A 86 4.21 -16.04 -4.95
CA VAL A 86 5.37 -15.16 -4.77
C VAL A 86 6.23 -15.62 -3.61
N ASN A 87 7.52 -15.33 -3.65
CA ASN A 87 8.47 -15.60 -2.58
C ASN A 87 8.36 -14.53 -1.49
N LEU A 88 7.63 -14.82 -0.41
CA LEU A 88 7.52 -13.92 0.73
C LEU A 88 8.82 -13.87 1.53
N LYS A 89 9.34 -12.66 1.74
CA LYS A 89 10.52 -12.38 2.56
C LYS A 89 10.15 -11.41 3.68
N GLY A 90 10.21 -11.88 4.93
CA GLY A 90 10.00 -11.03 6.10
C GLY A 90 11.28 -10.28 6.46
N VAL A 91 11.18 -8.99 6.71
CA VAL A 91 12.25 -8.14 7.24
C VAL A 91 11.90 -7.70 8.65
N GLU A 92 12.80 -7.92 9.58
CA GLU A 92 12.59 -7.58 10.98
C GLU A 92 12.28 -6.10 11.20
N MET A 93 11.42 -5.85 12.18
CA MET A 93 11.10 -4.51 12.65
C MET A 93 12.04 -4.09 13.78
N GLU A 94 12.28 -2.79 13.87
CA GLU A 94 12.87 -2.13 15.03
C GLU A 94 12.03 -0.91 15.41
N LYS A 95 12.39 -0.20 16.45
CA LYS A 95 11.68 1.03 16.84
C LYS A 95 11.66 2.02 15.66
N GLY A 96 10.47 2.44 15.27
CA GLY A 96 10.26 3.39 14.18
C GLY A 96 10.23 2.81 12.78
N GLY A 97 10.15 1.48 12.61
CA GLY A 97 9.87 0.84 11.35
C GLY A 97 10.77 -0.35 11.00
N ILE A 98 10.82 -0.68 9.74
CA ILE A 98 11.60 -1.79 9.18
C ILE A 98 13.12 -1.54 9.30
N LYS A 99 13.91 -2.59 9.53
CA LYS A 99 15.39 -2.50 9.52
C LYS A 99 15.90 -2.34 8.08
N LEU A 100 16.43 -1.15 7.75
CA LEU A 100 16.85 -0.81 6.39
C LEU A 100 18.08 -1.59 5.91
N ASP A 101 19.01 -1.92 6.78
CA ASP A 101 20.17 -2.74 6.48
C ASP A 101 19.77 -4.18 6.10
N VAL A 102 18.84 -4.77 6.85
CA VAL A 102 18.26 -6.09 6.53
C VAL A 102 17.46 -6.04 5.23
N LEU A 103 16.64 -4.97 5.04
CA LEU A 103 15.90 -4.76 3.79
C LEU A 103 16.86 -4.70 2.59
N GLU A 104 17.95 -3.96 2.70
CA GLU A 104 18.93 -3.87 1.63
C GLU A 104 19.55 -5.22 1.28
N GLU A 105 19.91 -6.03 2.26
CA GLU A 105 20.46 -7.38 2.02
C GLU A 105 19.44 -8.31 1.35
N VAL A 106 18.16 -8.22 1.74
CA VAL A 106 17.10 -8.98 1.08
C VAL A 106 16.92 -8.52 -0.37
N LEU A 107 16.93 -7.21 -0.65
CA LEU A 107 16.82 -6.66 -1.99
C LEU A 107 17.97 -7.07 -2.89
N LYS A 108 19.22 -7.07 -2.39
CA LYS A 108 20.42 -7.50 -3.13
C LYS A 108 20.36 -8.97 -3.55
N THR A 109 19.81 -9.81 -2.69
CA THR A 109 19.81 -11.27 -2.87
C THR A 109 18.55 -11.81 -3.52
N SER A 110 17.54 -10.97 -3.73
CA SER A 110 16.26 -11.34 -4.34
C SER A 110 16.33 -11.33 -5.85
N ALA A 111 15.78 -12.37 -6.47
CA ALA A 111 15.63 -12.48 -7.93
C ALA A 111 14.24 -12.00 -8.39
N GLY A 112 14.13 -11.71 -9.68
CA GLY A 112 12.86 -11.29 -10.31
C GLY A 112 12.43 -9.88 -9.95
N GLN A 113 11.16 -9.58 -10.23
CA GLN A 113 10.52 -8.35 -9.78
C GLN A 113 10.43 -8.33 -8.26
N LYS A 114 10.59 -7.16 -7.66
CA LYS A 114 10.53 -6.98 -6.22
C LYS A 114 9.39 -6.04 -5.86
N MET A 115 8.54 -6.43 -4.92
CA MET A 115 7.54 -5.57 -4.32
C MET A 115 7.77 -5.51 -2.81
N ILE A 116 7.69 -4.31 -2.22
CA ILE A 116 7.83 -4.07 -0.78
C ILE A 116 6.46 -3.66 -0.25
N TYR A 117 5.86 -4.49 0.59
CA TYR A 117 4.59 -4.23 1.27
C TYR A 117 4.84 -3.74 2.69
N VAL A 118 4.33 -2.55 3.03
CA VAL A 118 4.46 -1.94 4.36
C VAL A 118 3.18 -1.28 4.84
N ILE A 119 3.00 -1.24 6.16
CA ILE A 119 1.92 -0.52 6.85
C ILE A 119 2.58 0.59 7.70
N PRO A 120 2.85 1.78 7.14
CA PRO A 120 3.73 2.76 7.79
C PRO A 120 3.07 3.53 8.95
N ASN A 121 1.75 3.50 9.08
CA ASN A 121 1.02 4.15 10.18
C ASN A 121 0.29 3.13 11.03
N PHE A 122 0.60 3.13 12.34
CA PHE A 122 -0.05 2.22 13.31
C PHE A 122 -0.03 0.76 12.83
N GLN A 123 1.15 0.31 12.48
CA GLN A 123 1.44 -0.99 11.87
C GLN A 123 0.67 -2.15 12.53
N ASN A 124 0.07 -2.99 11.73
CA ASN A 124 -0.62 -4.18 12.21
C ASN A 124 0.31 -5.41 12.08
N PRO A 125 0.73 -6.03 13.21
CA PRO A 125 0.12 -5.97 14.56
C PRO A 125 0.87 -5.11 15.59
N THR A 126 1.97 -4.43 15.27
CA THR A 126 2.86 -3.81 16.29
C THR A 126 2.31 -2.51 16.88
N GLY A 127 1.48 -1.79 16.14
CA GLY A 127 1.00 -0.45 16.50
C GLY A 127 2.02 0.66 16.26
N ASP A 128 3.23 0.35 15.81
CA ASP A 128 4.28 1.33 15.54
C ASP A 128 3.97 2.21 14.32
N THR A 129 4.51 3.41 14.32
CA THR A 129 4.49 4.31 13.15
C THR A 129 5.89 4.49 12.61
N MET A 130 6.05 4.23 11.31
CA MET A 130 7.33 4.38 10.62
C MET A 130 7.76 5.85 10.59
N THR A 131 8.99 6.11 11.03
CA THR A 131 9.55 7.47 11.04
C THR A 131 9.80 7.99 9.63
N LEU A 132 9.84 9.31 9.47
CA LEU A 132 10.14 9.94 8.18
C LEU A 132 11.50 9.49 7.62
N GLU A 133 12.49 9.34 8.49
CA GLU A 133 13.84 8.85 8.11
C GLU A 133 13.75 7.44 7.49
N LYS A 134 13.00 6.54 8.12
CA LYS A 134 12.80 5.17 7.63
C LYS A 134 12.03 5.15 6.31
N ARG A 135 11.01 6.00 6.15
CA ARG A 135 10.27 6.13 4.87
C ARG A 135 11.19 6.56 3.75
N LYS A 136 12.01 7.59 3.96
CA LYS A 136 13.00 8.05 2.98
C LYS A 136 14.01 6.96 2.63
N GLY A 137 14.59 6.30 3.63
CA GLY A 137 15.54 5.21 3.38
C GLY A 137 14.94 4.02 2.65
N LEU A 138 13.68 3.65 2.95
CA LEU A 138 12.96 2.63 2.22
C LEU A 138 12.74 3.02 0.76
N TYR A 139 12.30 4.26 0.51
CA TYR A 139 12.13 4.80 -0.84
C TYR A 139 13.45 4.78 -1.64
N GLU A 140 14.53 5.25 -1.04
CA GLU A 140 15.87 5.24 -1.66
C GLU A 140 16.33 3.81 -2.02
N LEU A 141 16.09 2.85 -1.13
CA LEU A 141 16.38 1.44 -1.41
C LEU A 141 15.48 0.88 -2.52
N ALA A 142 14.20 1.20 -2.53
CA ALA A 142 13.30 0.77 -3.59
C ALA A 142 13.75 1.30 -4.95
N CYS A 143 14.10 2.58 -5.05
CA CYS A 143 14.66 3.17 -6.28
C CYS A 143 15.98 2.50 -6.69
N LYS A 144 16.88 2.25 -5.74
CA LYS A 144 18.20 1.64 -5.99
C LYS A 144 18.11 0.22 -6.55
N TYR A 145 17.13 -0.55 -6.11
CA TYR A 145 16.97 -1.96 -6.45
C TYR A 145 15.80 -2.25 -7.40
N ASP A 146 15.21 -1.21 -7.99
CA ASP A 146 14.07 -1.30 -8.90
C ASP A 146 12.93 -2.13 -8.30
N ALA A 147 12.50 -1.72 -7.10
CA ALA A 147 11.41 -2.36 -6.37
C ALA A 147 10.19 -1.45 -6.31
N VAL A 148 8.99 -2.02 -6.45
CA VAL A 148 7.72 -1.31 -6.28
C VAL A 148 7.36 -1.29 -4.79
N ILE A 149 6.87 -0.14 -4.29
CA ILE A 149 6.35 -0.02 -2.92
C ILE A 149 4.83 -0.11 -2.96
N LEU A 150 4.27 -0.99 -2.15
CA LEU A 150 2.86 -1.05 -1.82
C LEU A 150 2.68 -0.55 -0.38
N GLU A 151 2.28 0.72 -0.24
CA GLU A 151 1.95 1.32 1.05
C GLU A 151 0.48 1.05 1.39
N ASP A 152 0.24 0.31 2.46
CA ASP A 152 -1.10 0.03 3.00
C ASP A 152 -1.35 0.96 4.21
N ASN A 153 -2.25 1.92 4.07
CA ASN A 153 -2.47 2.97 5.06
C ASN A 153 -3.92 3.06 5.56
N PRO A 154 -4.48 1.99 6.16
CA PRO A 154 -5.86 2.00 6.62
C PRO A 154 -6.10 2.85 7.87
N TYR A 155 -5.05 3.20 8.61
CA TYR A 155 -5.15 3.84 9.91
C TYR A 155 -4.64 5.28 9.96
N GLY A 156 -4.03 5.80 8.89
CA GLY A 156 -3.37 7.11 8.89
C GLY A 156 -4.28 8.27 9.28
N ASP A 157 -5.52 8.25 8.81
CA ASP A 157 -6.53 9.28 9.12
C ASP A 157 -7.14 9.14 10.53
N LEU A 158 -6.86 8.05 11.25
CA LEU A 158 -7.35 7.81 12.62
C LEU A 158 -6.36 8.28 13.70
N ARG A 159 -5.46 9.19 13.37
CA ARG A 159 -4.47 9.72 14.31
C ARG A 159 -5.12 10.63 15.34
N PHE A 160 -4.99 10.26 16.63
CA PHE A 160 -5.52 11.05 17.76
C PHE A 160 -4.47 11.97 18.39
N ALA A 161 -3.18 11.68 18.20
CA ALA A 161 -2.07 12.47 18.74
C ALA A 161 -0.81 12.34 17.89
N GLY A 162 0.11 13.27 18.04
CA GLY A 162 1.36 13.35 17.26
C GLY A 162 1.17 14.03 15.92
N GLU A 163 2.27 14.21 15.20
CA GLU A 163 2.28 14.87 13.89
C GLU A 163 2.00 13.90 12.76
N HIS A 164 1.42 14.42 11.69
CA HIS A 164 1.26 13.67 10.44
C HIS A 164 2.63 13.45 9.80
N ILE A 165 2.90 12.22 9.37
CA ILE A 165 4.10 11.88 8.62
C ILE A 165 3.65 11.60 7.18
N PRO A 166 4.24 12.26 6.17
CA PRO A 166 3.90 12.05 4.76
C PRO A 166 4.06 10.58 4.34
N SER A 167 3.32 10.15 3.33
CA SER A 167 3.50 8.84 2.67
C SER A 167 4.93 8.68 2.13
N ILE A 168 5.29 7.45 1.79
CA ILE A 168 6.61 7.11 1.28
C ILE A 168 6.80 7.61 -0.14
#